data_b4f77c389c8315a78589571f804c9beb
#
_entry.id   b4f77c389c8315a78589571f804c9beb
#
_cell.length_a   1.000
_cell.length_b   1.000
_cell.length_c   1.000
_cell.angle_alpha   90.00
_cell.angle_beta   90.00
_cell.angle_gamma   90.00
#
_symmetry.space_group_name_H-M   'P 1'
#
loop_
_entity.id
_entity.type
_entity.pdbx_description
1 polymer ?
#
loop_
_entity_poly.entity_id
_entity_poly.type
_entity_poly.pdbx_seq_one_letter_code
_entity_poly.pdbx_strand_id
1 'polypeptide(L)'
;MGTNYASQHPDQSLDFVYLDSDHKYQSVKSEIEAWYPKVKVGGILAGHDYIERSHIEEFGVIQAVTEFIEQENLTLHTTDEQFATWWVTKT
;
A
#
# COMPACT_ATOMS: atom_id res chain seq x y z
N MET A 1 -4.80 -10.68 3.96
CA MET A 1 -4.82 -9.59 4.93
C MET A 1 -5.97 -8.66 4.63
N GLY A 2 -6.77 -8.35 5.59
CA GLY A 2 -7.86 -7.42 5.41
C GLY A 2 -7.82 -6.33 6.47
N THR A 3 -8.71 -5.35 6.34
CA THR A 3 -8.76 -4.23 7.27
C THR A 3 -9.08 -4.66 8.70
N ASN A 4 -9.80 -5.77 8.85
CA ASN A 4 -10.15 -6.28 10.18
C ASN A 4 -8.94 -6.72 11.00
N TYR A 5 -7.90 -7.20 10.32
CA TYR A 5 -6.68 -7.59 11.03
C TYR A 5 -5.91 -6.39 11.54
N ALA A 6 -5.96 -5.28 10.84
CA ALA A 6 -5.25 -4.08 11.25
C ALA A 6 -5.68 -3.62 12.63
N SER A 7 -6.97 -3.72 12.96
CA SER A 7 -7.50 -3.28 14.25
C SER A 7 -6.98 -4.10 15.43
N GLN A 8 -6.40 -5.28 15.16
CA GLN A 8 -5.85 -6.15 16.19
C GLN A 8 -4.41 -5.81 16.56
N HIS A 9 -3.80 -4.87 15.86
CA HIS A 9 -2.42 -4.43 16.12
C HIS A 9 -2.39 -3.01 16.65
N PRO A 10 -1.55 -2.73 17.64
CA PRO A 10 -1.35 -1.34 18.09
C PRO A 10 -0.74 -0.51 16.98
N ASP A 11 -0.98 0.80 17.01
CA ASP A 11 -0.32 1.70 16.09
C ASP A 11 1.19 1.64 16.28
N GLN A 12 1.92 1.77 15.19
CA GLN A 12 3.39 1.78 15.16
C GLN A 12 4.02 0.54 15.81
N SER A 13 3.38 -0.62 15.62
CA SER A 13 3.89 -1.87 16.20
C SER A 13 4.58 -2.78 15.19
N LEU A 14 4.45 -2.48 13.88
CA LEU A 14 4.93 -3.36 12.82
C LEU A 14 6.10 -2.73 12.07
N ASP A 15 7.15 -3.52 11.85
CA ASP A 15 8.32 -3.09 11.07
C ASP A 15 8.06 -3.16 9.57
N PHE A 16 7.20 -4.08 9.15
CA PHE A 16 6.97 -4.35 7.73
C PHE A 16 5.53 -4.85 7.54
N VAL A 17 4.85 -4.29 6.56
CA VAL A 17 3.53 -4.76 6.13
C VAL A 17 3.54 -4.91 4.62
N TYR A 18 3.13 -6.08 4.14
CA TYR A 18 2.97 -6.35 2.71
C TYR A 18 1.49 -6.53 2.42
N LEU A 19 0.93 -5.64 1.62
CA LEU A 19 -0.49 -5.66 1.29
C LEU A 19 -0.74 -6.61 0.13
N ASP A 20 -1.65 -7.54 0.34
CA ASP A 20 -2.03 -8.53 -0.66
C ASP A 20 -3.54 -8.45 -0.89
N SER A 21 -4.01 -7.23 -1.13
CA SER A 21 -5.41 -6.98 -1.44
C SER A 21 -5.66 -7.19 -2.92
N ASP A 22 -6.94 -7.13 -3.33
CA ASP A 22 -7.24 -7.14 -4.74
C ASP A 22 -6.78 -5.81 -5.37
N HIS A 23 -6.86 -5.72 -6.70
CA HIS A 23 -6.31 -4.58 -7.44
C HIS A 23 -7.29 -3.43 -7.62
N LYS A 24 -8.43 -3.44 -6.98
CA LYS A 24 -9.41 -2.36 -7.10
C LYS A 24 -8.97 -1.16 -6.28
N TYR A 25 -9.23 0.02 -6.81
CA TYR A 25 -8.85 1.27 -6.16
C TYR A 25 -9.32 1.34 -4.70
N GLN A 26 -10.60 1.07 -4.45
CA GLN A 26 -11.15 1.17 -3.10
C GLN A 26 -10.53 0.15 -2.14
N SER A 27 -10.26 -1.05 -2.62
CA SER A 27 -9.66 -2.09 -1.79
C SER A 27 -8.24 -1.70 -1.40
N VAL A 28 -7.43 -1.25 -2.37
CA VAL A 28 -6.05 -0.83 -2.10
C VAL A 28 -6.04 0.37 -1.16
N LYS A 29 -6.89 1.35 -1.42
CA LYS A 29 -6.98 2.54 -0.58
C LYS A 29 -7.36 2.19 0.85
N SER A 30 -8.37 1.35 1.04
CA SER A 30 -8.82 0.93 2.37
C SER A 30 -7.73 0.18 3.13
N GLU A 31 -7.00 -0.70 2.44
CA GLU A 31 -5.90 -1.45 3.06
C GLU A 31 -4.79 -0.51 3.50
N ILE A 32 -4.41 0.43 2.65
CA ILE A 32 -3.38 1.40 2.99
C ILE A 32 -3.79 2.21 4.21
N GLU A 33 -5.02 2.72 4.22
CA GLU A 33 -5.53 3.53 5.32
C GLU A 33 -5.58 2.74 6.63
N ALA A 34 -5.88 1.45 6.56
CA ALA A 34 -5.97 0.60 7.74
C ALA A 34 -4.59 0.24 8.30
N TRP A 35 -3.64 -0.08 7.42
CA TRP A 35 -2.35 -0.63 7.84
C TRP A 35 -1.23 0.37 8.02
N TYR A 36 -1.26 1.50 7.30
CA TYR A 36 -0.17 2.47 7.42
C TYR A 36 0.05 2.96 8.86
N PRO A 37 -1.02 3.27 9.64
CA PRO A 37 -0.80 3.69 11.03
C PRO A 37 -0.12 2.64 11.90
N LYS A 38 -0.22 1.36 11.51
CA LYS A 38 0.36 0.24 12.27
C LYS A 38 1.85 0.08 12.04
N VAL A 39 2.38 0.67 10.95
CA VAL A 39 3.80 0.61 10.64
C VAL A 39 4.56 1.59 11.50
N LYS A 40 5.70 1.16 12.04
CA LYS A 40 6.60 2.03 12.80
C LYS A 40 7.22 3.09 11.91
N VAL A 41 7.57 4.22 12.49
CA VAL A 41 8.45 5.18 11.80
C VAL A 41 9.76 4.47 11.46
N GLY A 42 10.16 4.56 10.20
CA GLY A 42 11.32 3.80 9.69
C GLY A 42 10.95 2.43 9.15
N GLY A 43 9.74 1.97 9.38
CA GLY A 43 9.26 0.70 8.84
C GLY A 43 8.79 0.84 7.39
N ILE A 44 8.42 -0.29 6.79
CA ILE A 44 8.08 -0.35 5.38
C ILE A 44 6.64 -0.83 5.20
N LEU A 45 5.91 -0.12 4.34
CA LEU A 45 4.62 -0.56 3.81
C LEU A 45 4.83 -0.84 2.33
N ALA A 46 4.45 -2.03 1.91
CA ALA A 46 4.63 -2.48 0.52
C ALA A 46 3.38 -3.15 -0.01
N GLY A 47 3.29 -3.28 -1.31
CA GLY A 47 2.22 -4.01 -1.97
C GLY A 47 2.65 -4.44 -3.37
N HIS A 48 1.80 -5.22 -4.04
CA HIS A 48 2.14 -5.77 -5.34
C HIS A 48 1.26 -5.17 -6.46
N ASP A 49 1.54 -5.59 -7.69
CA ASP A 49 0.77 -5.21 -8.88
C ASP A 49 0.73 -3.70 -9.13
N TYR A 50 1.86 -3.04 -8.89
CA TYR A 50 1.99 -1.63 -9.23
C TYR A 50 2.24 -1.50 -10.73
N ILE A 51 1.19 -1.75 -11.52
CA ILE A 51 1.25 -1.75 -12.99
C ILE A 51 0.03 -1.02 -13.54
N GLU A 52 0.19 -0.48 -14.74
CA GLU A 52 -0.91 0.18 -15.43
C GLU A 52 -1.77 -0.84 -16.16
N ARG A 53 -3.04 -0.90 -15.84
CA ARG A 53 -4.00 -1.80 -16.45
C ARG A 53 -5.30 -1.07 -16.77
N SER A 54 -5.19 0.04 -17.47
CA SER A 54 -6.35 0.88 -17.75
C SER A 54 -7.44 0.17 -18.56
N HIS A 55 -7.10 -0.92 -19.23
CA HIS A 55 -8.06 -1.72 -19.97
C HIS A 55 -8.85 -2.68 -19.06
N ILE A 56 -8.47 -2.79 -17.80
CA ILE A 56 -9.20 -3.59 -16.79
C ILE A 56 -10.00 -2.65 -15.93
N GLU A 57 -11.31 -2.84 -15.92
CA GLU A 57 -12.19 -1.99 -15.12
C GLU A 57 -11.84 -2.08 -13.64
N GLU A 58 -11.84 -0.94 -12.98
CA GLU A 58 -11.61 -0.80 -11.54
C GLU A 58 -10.19 -1.17 -11.08
N PHE A 59 -9.24 -1.37 -12.01
CA PHE A 59 -7.85 -1.59 -11.62
C PHE A 59 -7.23 -0.25 -11.23
N GLY A 60 -6.94 -0.08 -9.94
CA GLY A 60 -6.55 1.22 -9.44
C GLY A 60 -5.39 1.25 -8.46
N VAL A 61 -4.46 0.28 -8.54
CA VAL A 61 -3.32 0.23 -7.62
C VAL A 61 -2.47 1.50 -7.73
N ILE A 62 -2.10 1.88 -8.95
CA ILE A 62 -1.26 3.07 -9.16
C ILE A 62 -1.95 4.32 -8.64
N GLN A 63 -3.24 4.48 -8.93
CA GLN A 63 -3.98 5.65 -8.49
C GLN A 63 -4.02 5.73 -6.95
N ALA A 64 -4.37 4.62 -6.30
CA ALA A 64 -4.47 4.60 -4.84
C ALA A 64 -3.13 4.89 -4.17
N VAL A 65 -2.06 4.28 -4.67
CA VAL A 65 -0.72 4.49 -4.13
C VAL A 65 -0.25 5.92 -4.37
N THR A 66 -0.49 6.46 -5.57
CA THR A 66 -0.09 7.83 -5.89
C THR A 66 -0.77 8.84 -4.98
N GLU A 67 -2.06 8.69 -4.75
CA GLU A 67 -2.80 9.57 -3.85
C GLU A 67 -2.24 9.49 -2.43
N PHE A 68 -1.92 8.28 -1.99
CA PHE A 68 -1.39 8.06 -0.66
C PHE A 68 -0.02 8.73 -0.46
N ILE A 69 0.91 8.53 -1.40
CA ILE A 69 2.25 9.11 -1.26
C ILE A 69 2.22 10.64 -1.34
N GLU A 70 1.31 11.19 -2.11
CA GLU A 70 1.15 12.65 -2.16
C GLU A 70 0.58 13.19 -0.85
N GLN A 71 -0.42 12.51 -0.30
CA GLN A 71 -1.05 12.92 0.94
C GLN A 71 -0.06 12.86 2.12
N GLU A 72 0.78 11.82 2.17
CA GLU A 72 1.71 11.60 3.27
C GLU A 72 3.11 12.15 2.98
N ASN A 73 3.33 12.70 1.80
CA ASN A 73 4.61 13.28 1.40
C ASN A 73 5.75 12.26 1.49
N LEU A 74 5.53 11.10 0.89
CA LEU A 74 6.47 9.98 0.93
C LEU A 74 7.16 9.81 -0.41
N THR A 75 8.29 9.09 -0.39
CA THR A 75 9.01 8.71 -1.61
C THR A 75 8.61 7.29 -2.00
N LEU A 76 8.15 7.14 -3.23
CA LEU A 76 7.74 5.84 -3.75
C LEU A 76 8.95 5.11 -4.35
N HIS A 77 9.06 3.82 -4.03
CA HIS A 77 10.02 2.91 -4.64
C HIS A 77 9.27 1.79 -5.32
N THR A 78 9.78 1.31 -6.45
CA THR A 78 9.18 0.17 -7.15
C THR A 78 10.28 -0.77 -7.61
N THR A 79 9.94 -2.05 -7.72
CA THR A 79 10.85 -3.02 -8.32
C THR A 79 10.75 -2.93 -9.85
N ASP A 80 11.78 -3.46 -10.54
CA ASP A 80 11.86 -3.41 -11.99
C ASP A 80 11.49 -4.77 -12.58
N GLU A 81 10.25 -5.17 -12.37
CA GLU A 81 9.75 -6.46 -12.85
C GLU A 81 8.35 -6.28 -13.46
N GLN A 82 7.87 -7.32 -14.13
CA GLN A 82 6.60 -7.25 -14.86
C GLN A 82 5.42 -6.94 -13.94
N PHE A 83 5.39 -7.56 -12.76
CA PHE A 83 4.36 -7.27 -11.76
C PHE A 83 5.04 -6.58 -10.59
N ALA A 84 5.31 -5.31 -10.77
CA ALA A 84 6.15 -4.55 -9.85
C ALA A 84 5.58 -4.50 -8.43
N THR A 85 6.48 -4.58 -7.46
CA THR A 85 6.18 -4.30 -6.07
C THR A 85 6.49 -2.83 -5.80
N TRP A 86 5.61 -2.16 -5.07
CA TRP A 86 5.85 -0.80 -4.60
C TRP A 86 6.12 -0.82 -3.12
N TRP A 87 6.91 0.14 -2.63
CA TRP A 87 7.06 0.30 -1.18
C TRP A 87 7.40 1.72 -0.81
N VAL A 88 7.09 2.06 0.44
CA VAL A 88 7.46 3.33 1.05
C VAL A 88 8.03 3.06 2.43
N THR A 89 8.91 3.95 2.87
CA THR A 89 9.39 3.95 4.25
C THR A 89 8.63 5.03 5.01
N LYS A 90 8.08 4.67 6.16
CA LYS A 90 7.33 5.61 6.97
C LYS A 90 8.27 6.59 7.65
N THR A 91 7.99 7.87 7.47
CA THR A 91 8.79 8.95 8.05
C THR A 91 8.11 9.63 9.22
#